data_c2e5748eb65e332516406c192f17ef31
#
_entry.id   c2e5748eb65e332516406c192f17ef31
#
_cell.length_a   1.000
_cell.length_b   1.000
_cell.length_c   1.000
_cell.angle_alpha   90.00
_cell.angle_beta   90.00
_cell.angle_gamma   90.00
#
_symmetry.space_group_name_H-M   'P 1'
#
loop_
_entity.id
_entity.type
_entity.pdbx_description
1 polymer ?
#
loop_
_entity_poly.entity_id
_entity_poly.type
_entity_poly.pdbx_seq_one_letter_code
_entity_poly.pdbx_strand_id
1 'polypeptide(L)'
;FTAIKFSFPARFVSPFGFLGMLTFITFIILGVSGALLMFYYEPILDRAWDSVEFINNEVPFGFHIRNIHYHGSNAMVMLALLHMYYQYFSGRYKLRNEILWVTGVILGTVTSLEAFTGYDIIFSERAELAISIAASLTNAIPIAGPTIRDAAFGSGFSDFVLRFYTQHVFVLPIVMLGLMAVHFPRFLVFDVPMVMAVAGAILITGGVFPVDLGFKFQPTVPVSYTHLTLPTNKAV
;
A
#
# COMPACT_ATOMS: atom_id res chain seq x y z
N PHE A 1 -23.20 5.86 47.34
CA PHE A 1 -22.97 5.47 45.93
C PHE A 1 -21.48 5.66 45.63
N THR A 2 -20.68 4.59 45.66
CA THR A 2 -19.29 4.59 45.19
C THR A 2 -19.30 4.59 43.66
N ALA A 3 -19.00 5.72 43.03
CA ALA A 3 -18.84 5.80 41.60
C ALA A 3 -17.69 4.88 41.16
N ILE A 4 -17.98 3.91 40.30
CA ILE A 4 -16.97 3.05 39.70
C ILE A 4 -16.13 3.96 38.81
N LYS A 5 -14.90 4.27 39.25
CA LYS A 5 -13.93 5.03 38.44
C LYS A 5 -13.34 4.07 37.41
N PHE A 6 -13.81 4.14 36.18
CA PHE A 6 -13.14 3.52 35.06
C PHE A 6 -11.84 4.30 34.76
N SER A 7 -10.71 3.73 35.10
CA SER A 7 -9.40 4.26 34.74
C SER A 7 -8.98 3.64 33.41
N PHE A 8 -9.10 4.39 32.31
CA PHE A 8 -8.51 3.99 31.05
C PHE A 8 -6.98 4.13 31.12
N PRO A 9 -6.20 3.12 30.72
CA PRO A 9 -4.76 3.24 30.65
C PRO A 9 -4.36 4.41 29.75
N ALA A 10 -3.41 5.23 30.20
CA ALA A 10 -2.96 6.45 29.47
C ALA A 10 -2.53 6.17 28.02
N ARG A 11 -2.05 4.95 27.71
CA ARG A 11 -1.66 4.49 26.39
C ARG A 11 -2.79 4.54 25.36
N PHE A 12 -4.03 4.25 25.75
CA PHE A 12 -5.19 4.30 24.86
C PHE A 12 -5.76 5.72 24.72
N VAL A 13 -5.47 6.60 25.68
CA VAL A 13 -5.85 8.01 25.63
C VAL A 13 -4.88 8.81 24.75
N SER A 14 -3.60 8.41 24.72
CA SER A 14 -2.56 9.04 23.92
C SER A 14 -1.73 8.01 23.15
N PRO A 15 -2.27 7.45 22.06
CA PRO A 15 -1.60 6.40 21.29
C PRO A 15 -0.45 6.92 20.42
N PHE A 16 -0.28 8.23 20.30
CA PHE A 16 0.64 8.86 19.35
C PHE A 16 2.11 8.44 19.53
N GLY A 17 2.53 8.09 20.73
CA GLY A 17 3.87 7.59 21.01
C GLY A 17 4.14 6.18 20.44
N PHE A 18 3.08 5.44 20.11
CA PHE A 18 3.16 4.07 19.64
C PHE A 18 2.95 3.92 18.12
N LEU A 19 2.66 5.01 17.39
CA LEU A 19 2.33 4.96 15.97
C LEU A 19 3.39 4.23 15.13
N GLY A 20 4.68 4.44 15.39
CA GLY A 20 5.74 3.72 14.67
C GLY A 20 5.71 2.22 14.90
N MET A 21 5.46 1.78 16.15
CA MET A 21 5.28 0.36 16.47
C MET A 21 4.04 -0.22 15.79
N LEU A 22 2.93 0.52 15.79
CA LEU A 22 1.67 0.09 15.17
C LEU A 22 1.83 -0.05 13.65
N THR A 23 2.54 0.88 13.01
CA THR A 23 2.88 0.79 11.59
C THR A 23 3.72 -0.46 11.30
N PHE A 24 4.72 -0.75 12.13
CA PHE A 24 5.55 -1.95 11.98
C PHE A 24 4.76 -3.25 12.12
N ILE A 25 3.87 -3.35 13.11
CA ILE A 25 3.02 -4.54 13.29
C ILE A 25 2.08 -4.71 12.09
N THR A 26 1.53 -3.62 11.58
CA THR A 26 0.70 -3.65 10.37
C THR A 26 1.50 -4.15 9.16
N PHE A 27 2.77 -3.72 9.01
CA PHE A 27 3.67 -4.24 7.99
C PHE A 27 3.87 -5.76 8.09
N ILE A 28 4.04 -6.30 9.30
CA ILE A 28 4.16 -7.76 9.51
C ILE A 28 2.86 -8.49 9.11
N ILE A 29 1.69 -7.94 9.48
CA ILE A 29 0.39 -8.52 9.09
C ILE A 29 0.26 -8.53 7.56
N LEU A 30 0.65 -7.45 6.90
CA LEU A 30 0.66 -7.35 5.44
C LEU A 30 1.61 -8.35 4.78
N GLY A 31 2.83 -8.48 5.32
CA GLY A 31 3.79 -9.46 4.82
C GLY A 31 3.27 -10.89 4.91
N VAL A 32 2.65 -11.27 6.05
CA VAL A 32 2.07 -12.60 6.23
C VAL A 32 0.87 -12.83 5.31
N SER A 33 -0.08 -11.90 5.28
CA SER A 33 -1.27 -12.02 4.42
C SER A 33 -0.91 -11.99 2.94
N GLY A 34 0.03 -11.13 2.52
CA GLY A 34 0.55 -11.06 1.16
C GLY A 34 1.24 -12.35 0.72
N ALA A 35 2.08 -12.92 1.59
CA ALA A 35 2.73 -14.21 1.33
C ALA A 35 1.71 -15.35 1.09
N LEU A 36 0.60 -15.35 1.83
CA LEU A 36 -0.48 -16.33 1.62
C LEU A 36 -1.20 -16.11 0.28
N LEU A 37 -1.42 -14.84 -0.12
CA LEU A 37 -2.04 -14.53 -1.41
C LEU A 37 -1.17 -14.93 -2.60
N MET A 38 0.15 -14.84 -2.47
CA MET A 38 1.10 -15.21 -3.53
C MET A 38 0.97 -16.67 -3.99
N PHE A 39 0.49 -17.59 -3.15
CA PHE A 39 0.32 -18.99 -3.53
C PHE A 39 -0.72 -19.22 -4.64
N TYR A 40 -1.65 -18.28 -4.79
CA TYR A 40 -2.79 -18.42 -5.69
C TYR A 40 -2.87 -17.30 -6.74
N TYR A 41 -2.16 -16.20 -6.54
CA TYR A 41 -2.16 -15.09 -7.48
C TYR A 41 -1.28 -15.39 -8.70
N GLU A 42 -1.82 -15.16 -9.91
CA GLU A 42 -1.14 -15.36 -11.19
C GLU A 42 -0.80 -14.00 -11.83
N PRO A 43 0.49 -13.59 -11.88
CA PRO A 43 0.90 -12.29 -12.43
C PRO A 43 0.94 -12.28 -13.96
N ILE A 44 -0.15 -12.67 -14.60
CA ILE A 44 -0.34 -12.73 -16.04
C ILE A 44 -1.55 -11.88 -16.39
N LEU A 45 -1.46 -11.04 -17.42
CA LEU A 45 -2.47 -10.06 -17.79
C LEU A 45 -3.90 -10.62 -17.79
N ASP A 46 -4.10 -11.74 -18.50
CA ASP A 46 -5.42 -12.35 -18.66
C ASP A 46 -5.89 -13.12 -17.41
N ARG A 47 -4.99 -13.37 -16.46
CA ARG A 47 -5.24 -14.20 -15.27
C ARG A 47 -5.22 -13.43 -13.96
N ALA A 48 -4.64 -12.25 -13.94
CA ALA A 48 -4.44 -11.47 -12.72
C ALA A 48 -5.76 -11.23 -11.98
N TRP A 49 -6.77 -10.70 -12.64
CA TRP A 49 -8.08 -10.46 -12.04
C TRP A 49 -8.81 -11.77 -11.67
N ASP A 50 -8.81 -12.74 -12.58
CA ASP A 50 -9.47 -14.04 -12.38
C ASP A 50 -8.87 -14.82 -11.19
N SER A 51 -7.55 -14.73 -10.99
CA SER A 51 -6.89 -15.36 -9.85
C SER A 51 -7.29 -14.72 -8.52
N VAL A 52 -7.53 -13.41 -8.48
CA VAL A 52 -8.06 -12.74 -7.28
C VAL A 52 -9.52 -13.11 -7.04
N GLU A 53 -10.33 -13.23 -8.09
CA GLU A 53 -11.70 -13.75 -8.00
C GLU A 53 -11.72 -15.18 -7.47
N PHE A 54 -10.84 -16.05 -7.97
CA PHE A 54 -10.64 -17.41 -7.47
C PHE A 54 -10.25 -17.42 -5.99
N ILE A 55 -9.31 -16.56 -5.57
CA ILE A 55 -8.95 -16.42 -4.15
C ILE A 55 -10.17 -16.08 -3.30
N ASN A 56 -11.02 -15.18 -3.77
CA ASN A 56 -12.21 -14.77 -3.02
C ASN A 56 -13.26 -15.88 -2.88
N ASN A 57 -13.47 -16.65 -3.92
CA ASN A 57 -14.65 -17.52 -4.03
C ASN A 57 -14.33 -18.99 -3.73
N GLU A 58 -13.12 -19.46 -4.07
CA GLU A 58 -12.80 -20.89 -4.06
C GLU A 58 -11.74 -21.26 -3.01
N VAL A 59 -10.83 -20.33 -2.66
CA VAL A 59 -9.77 -20.64 -1.69
C VAL A 59 -10.31 -20.58 -0.27
N PRO A 60 -10.11 -21.64 0.56
CA PRO A 60 -10.51 -21.61 1.96
C PRO A 60 -9.89 -20.40 2.69
N PHE A 61 -10.72 -19.56 3.31
CA PHE A 61 -10.33 -18.29 3.96
C PHE A 61 -9.74 -17.24 3.03
N GLY A 62 -9.69 -17.45 1.72
CA GLY A 62 -9.08 -16.55 0.75
C GLY A 62 -9.72 -15.16 0.78
N PHE A 63 -11.05 -15.09 0.85
CA PHE A 63 -11.80 -13.86 1.06
C PHE A 63 -11.31 -13.07 2.29
N HIS A 64 -11.17 -13.74 3.44
CA HIS A 64 -10.73 -13.07 4.67
C HIS A 64 -9.28 -12.60 4.58
N ILE A 65 -8.38 -13.44 4.05
CA ILE A 65 -6.95 -13.10 3.89
C ILE A 65 -6.80 -11.89 2.96
N ARG A 66 -7.51 -11.87 1.84
CA ARG A 66 -7.49 -10.73 0.92
C ARG A 66 -8.04 -9.46 1.58
N ASN A 67 -9.16 -9.54 2.28
CA ASN A 67 -9.75 -8.38 2.96
C ASN A 67 -8.84 -7.86 4.08
N ILE A 68 -8.18 -8.74 4.85
CA ILE A 68 -7.19 -8.37 5.85
C ILE A 68 -6.02 -7.63 5.19
N HIS A 69 -5.53 -8.12 4.06
CA HIS A 69 -4.45 -7.48 3.30
C HIS A 69 -4.87 -6.09 2.81
N TYR A 70 -6.06 -5.95 2.24
CA TYR A 70 -6.59 -4.69 1.74
C TYR A 70 -6.81 -3.66 2.87
N HIS A 71 -7.52 -4.03 3.94
CA HIS A 71 -7.78 -3.13 5.06
C HIS A 71 -6.50 -2.82 5.83
N GLY A 72 -5.60 -3.80 5.94
CA GLY A 72 -4.26 -3.61 6.50
C GLY A 72 -3.43 -2.61 5.69
N SER A 73 -3.49 -2.63 4.35
CA SER A 73 -2.78 -1.67 3.51
C SER A 73 -3.27 -0.23 3.72
N ASN A 74 -4.59 -0.05 3.80
CA ASN A 74 -5.18 1.26 4.14
C ASN A 74 -4.76 1.72 5.55
N ALA A 75 -4.78 0.82 6.52
CA ALA A 75 -4.31 1.10 7.88
C ALA A 75 -2.81 1.46 7.90
N MET A 76 -1.98 0.77 7.11
CA MET A 76 -0.55 1.03 6.99
C MET A 76 -0.26 2.45 6.51
N VAL A 77 -0.90 2.87 5.41
CA VAL A 77 -0.73 4.23 4.85
C VAL A 77 -1.21 5.27 5.86
N MET A 78 -2.38 5.06 6.47
CA MET A 78 -2.94 5.97 7.48
C MET A 78 -2.01 6.12 8.70
N LEU A 79 -1.54 5.01 9.26
CA LEU A 79 -0.66 5.00 10.42
C LEU A 79 0.70 5.64 10.11
N ALA A 80 1.27 5.37 8.93
CA ALA A 80 2.53 5.97 8.48
C ALA A 80 2.41 7.49 8.37
N LEU A 81 1.33 8.01 7.76
CA LEU A 81 1.06 9.44 7.66
C LEU A 81 0.85 10.08 9.03
N LEU A 82 0.04 9.47 9.90
CA LEU A 82 -0.18 9.97 11.26
C LEU A 82 1.12 9.97 12.06
N HIS A 83 1.97 8.93 11.92
CA HIS A 83 3.27 8.88 12.55
C HIS A 83 4.17 10.02 12.08
N MET A 84 4.25 10.23 10.78
CA MET A 84 5.04 11.31 10.18
C MET A 84 4.56 12.69 10.65
N TYR A 85 3.27 12.96 10.62
CA TYR A 85 2.70 14.23 11.10
C TYR A 85 2.95 14.46 12.60
N TYR A 86 2.79 13.41 13.40
CA TYR A 86 3.08 13.49 14.83
C TYR A 86 4.55 13.86 15.09
N GLN A 87 5.50 13.24 14.40
CA GLN A 87 6.92 13.56 14.52
C GLN A 87 7.23 15.00 14.06
N TYR A 88 6.58 15.46 13.00
CA TYR A 88 6.74 16.80 12.48
C TYR A 88 6.19 17.86 13.45
N PHE A 89 4.92 17.78 13.80
CA PHE A 89 4.26 18.79 14.64
C PHE A 89 4.76 18.80 16.09
N SER A 90 5.23 17.66 16.62
CA SER A 90 5.86 17.61 17.93
C SER A 90 7.31 18.12 17.93
N GLY A 91 7.88 18.44 16.79
CA GLY A 91 9.25 18.95 16.66
C GLY A 91 10.35 17.95 16.98
N ARG A 92 10.01 16.67 17.13
CA ARG A 92 10.97 15.62 17.53
C ARG A 92 12.08 15.40 16.51
N TYR A 93 11.84 15.69 15.25
CA TYR A 93 12.87 15.60 14.20
C TYR A 93 14.06 16.54 14.42
N LYS A 94 13.90 17.63 15.21
CA LYS A 94 14.94 18.63 15.51
C LYS A 94 15.91 18.21 16.62
N LEU A 95 15.64 17.11 17.33
CA LEU A 95 16.37 16.67 18.51
C LEU A 95 17.46 15.64 18.18
N ARG A 96 18.36 15.95 17.23
CA ARG A 96 19.40 15.04 16.71
C ARG A 96 18.85 13.78 16.03
N ASN A 97 17.63 13.90 15.46
CA ASN A 97 16.93 12.79 14.79
C ASN A 97 16.70 13.10 13.30
N GLU A 98 17.55 13.93 12.70
CA GLU A 98 17.40 14.36 11.30
C GLU A 98 17.48 13.16 10.33
N ILE A 99 18.40 12.23 10.58
CA ILE A 99 18.54 11.00 9.77
C ILE A 99 17.27 10.15 9.88
N LEU A 100 16.71 10.00 11.09
CA LEU A 100 15.46 9.27 11.30
C LEU A 100 14.32 9.95 10.55
N TRP A 101 14.29 11.29 10.54
CA TRP A 101 13.28 12.04 9.80
C TRP A 101 13.40 11.79 8.29
N VAL A 102 14.60 11.94 7.72
CA VAL A 102 14.81 11.72 6.27
C VAL A 102 14.47 10.29 5.87
N THR A 103 14.98 9.30 6.61
CA THR A 103 14.65 7.89 6.33
C THR A 103 13.17 7.58 6.51
N GLY A 104 12.50 8.25 7.46
CA GLY A 104 11.05 8.14 7.68
C GLY A 104 10.22 8.69 6.53
N VAL A 105 10.61 9.84 5.96
CA VAL A 105 9.96 10.43 4.77
C VAL A 105 10.13 9.52 3.56
N ILE A 106 11.35 9.00 3.34
CA ILE A 106 11.61 8.05 2.26
C ILE A 106 10.78 6.78 2.46
N LEU A 107 10.75 6.23 3.69
CA LEU A 107 9.95 5.05 4.02
C LEU A 107 8.46 5.27 3.77
N GLY A 108 7.91 6.45 4.15
CA GLY A 108 6.52 6.82 3.86
C GLY A 108 6.21 6.89 2.36
N THR A 109 7.15 7.41 1.57
CA THR A 109 7.04 7.44 0.10
C THR A 109 7.04 6.03 -0.48
N VAL A 110 7.96 5.17 -0.03
CA VAL A 110 8.03 3.76 -0.48
C VAL A 110 6.76 3.00 -0.05
N THR A 111 6.23 3.26 1.15
CA THR A 111 4.95 2.68 1.60
C THR A 111 3.79 3.06 0.68
N SER A 112 3.75 4.31 0.20
CA SER A 112 2.72 4.75 -0.74
C SER A 112 2.87 4.08 -2.11
N LEU A 113 4.11 3.89 -2.59
CA LEU A 113 4.38 3.13 -3.82
C LEU A 113 4.01 1.66 -3.66
N GLU A 114 4.27 1.07 -2.50
CA GLU A 114 3.89 -0.31 -2.18
C GLU A 114 2.38 -0.49 -2.24
N ALA A 115 1.60 0.42 -1.62
CA ALA A 115 0.15 0.40 -1.69
C ALA A 115 -0.38 0.60 -3.12
N PHE A 116 0.25 1.49 -3.90
CA PHE A 116 -0.09 1.74 -5.30
C PHE A 116 0.13 0.49 -6.15
N THR A 117 1.33 -0.11 -6.10
CA THR A 117 1.63 -1.31 -6.89
C THR A 117 0.72 -2.48 -6.53
N GLY A 118 0.39 -2.65 -5.22
CA GLY A 118 -0.54 -3.70 -4.78
C GLY A 118 -1.98 -3.50 -5.24
N TYR A 119 -2.43 -2.26 -5.35
CA TYR A 119 -3.72 -1.95 -5.93
C TYR A 119 -3.78 -2.25 -7.43
N ASP A 120 -2.71 -1.94 -8.14
CA ASP A 120 -2.67 -2.02 -9.59
C ASP A 120 -2.51 -3.45 -10.12
N ILE A 121 -1.86 -4.35 -9.38
CA ILE A 121 -1.69 -5.75 -9.83
C ILE A 121 -3.01 -6.52 -9.92
N ILE A 122 -4.11 -6.06 -9.30
CA ILE A 122 -5.44 -6.66 -9.49
C ILE A 122 -5.90 -6.54 -10.95
N PHE A 123 -5.45 -5.52 -11.65
CA PHE A 123 -5.79 -5.22 -13.04
C PHE A 123 -7.30 -5.11 -13.31
N SER A 124 -7.99 -4.41 -12.42
CA SER A 124 -9.38 -3.97 -12.61
C SER A 124 -9.43 -2.73 -13.52
N GLU A 125 -10.61 -2.35 -14.02
CA GLU A 125 -10.77 -1.10 -14.77
C GLU A 125 -10.27 0.14 -14.04
N ARG A 126 -10.45 0.20 -12.71
CA ARG A 126 -9.94 1.30 -11.88
C ARG A 126 -8.41 1.27 -11.76
N ALA A 127 -7.82 0.08 -11.68
CA ALA A 127 -6.38 -0.09 -11.65
C ALA A 127 -5.76 0.35 -12.99
N GLU A 128 -6.33 -0.05 -14.12
CA GLU A 128 -5.87 0.38 -15.45
C GLU A 128 -5.88 1.91 -15.58
N LEU A 129 -6.93 2.57 -15.14
CA LEU A 129 -7.00 4.03 -15.15
C LEU A 129 -5.88 4.66 -14.28
N ALA A 130 -5.63 4.12 -13.10
CA ALA A 130 -4.57 4.61 -12.21
C ALA A 130 -3.18 4.42 -12.83
N ILE A 131 -2.94 3.27 -13.46
CA ILE A 131 -1.72 2.97 -14.23
C ILE A 131 -1.50 3.97 -15.35
N SER A 132 -2.52 4.20 -16.16
CA SER A 132 -2.46 5.11 -17.30
C SER A 132 -2.14 6.54 -16.88
N ILE A 133 -2.74 7.01 -15.78
CA ILE A 133 -2.45 8.33 -15.21
C ILE A 133 -1.00 8.37 -14.70
N ALA A 134 -0.57 7.40 -13.91
CA ALA A 134 0.76 7.36 -13.34
C ALA A 134 1.85 7.27 -14.41
N ALA A 135 1.65 6.45 -15.43
CA ALA A 135 2.55 6.34 -16.57
C ALA A 135 2.65 7.67 -17.35
N SER A 136 1.53 8.36 -17.56
CA SER A 136 1.48 9.66 -18.22
C SER A 136 2.21 10.74 -17.43
N LEU A 137 1.98 10.80 -16.11
CA LEU A 137 2.67 11.73 -15.21
C LEU A 137 4.17 11.46 -15.17
N THR A 138 4.56 10.20 -15.11
CA THR A 138 5.98 9.80 -15.12
C THR A 138 6.63 10.21 -16.44
N ASN A 139 5.96 9.98 -17.56
CA ASN A 139 6.45 10.36 -18.90
C ASN A 139 6.64 11.87 -19.06
N ALA A 140 5.87 12.68 -18.33
CA ALA A 140 5.94 14.14 -18.36
C ALA A 140 7.17 14.72 -17.61
N ILE A 141 7.93 13.90 -16.87
CA ILE A 141 9.15 14.34 -16.15
C ILE A 141 10.20 14.73 -17.21
N PRO A 142 10.75 15.96 -17.15
CA PRO A 142 11.74 16.42 -18.12
C PRO A 142 12.98 15.50 -18.16
N ILE A 143 13.48 15.22 -19.34
CA ILE A 143 14.73 14.47 -19.63
C ILE A 143 14.61 12.97 -19.28
N ALA A 144 14.27 12.62 -18.05
CA ALA A 144 14.30 11.25 -17.55
C ALA A 144 12.96 10.50 -17.64
N GLY A 145 11.86 11.22 -17.87
CA GLY A 145 10.50 10.68 -17.80
C GLY A 145 10.27 9.44 -18.66
N PRO A 146 10.56 9.45 -19.96
CA PRO A 146 10.39 8.26 -20.81
C PRO A 146 11.17 7.05 -20.29
N THR A 147 12.43 7.24 -19.89
CA THR A 147 13.28 6.15 -19.38
C THR A 147 12.74 5.58 -18.05
N ILE A 148 12.30 6.44 -17.13
CA ILE A 148 11.72 6.02 -15.85
C ILE A 148 10.40 5.30 -16.10
N ARG A 149 9.56 5.84 -17.00
CA ARG A 149 8.29 5.22 -17.38
C ARG A 149 8.51 3.82 -17.94
N ASP A 150 9.41 3.64 -18.89
CA ASP A 150 9.67 2.35 -19.52
C ASP A 150 10.32 1.35 -18.55
N ALA A 151 11.16 1.83 -17.63
CA ALA A 151 11.75 0.98 -16.60
C ALA A 151 10.70 0.51 -15.57
N ALA A 152 9.80 1.40 -15.11
CA ALA A 152 8.82 1.11 -14.09
C ALA A 152 7.61 0.34 -14.64
N PHE A 153 7.05 0.78 -15.77
CA PHE A 153 5.77 0.27 -16.31
C PHE A 153 5.96 -0.73 -17.45
N GLY A 154 7.11 -0.79 -18.09
CA GLY A 154 7.34 -1.66 -19.24
C GLY A 154 6.81 -1.10 -20.55
N SER A 155 6.87 -1.90 -21.62
CA SER A 155 6.48 -1.52 -22.96
C SER A 155 5.00 -1.81 -23.28
N GLY A 156 4.29 -2.51 -22.40
CA GLY A 156 2.88 -2.87 -22.55
C GLY A 156 2.29 -3.51 -21.30
N PHE A 157 1.00 -3.77 -21.32
CA PHE A 157 0.26 -4.28 -20.17
C PHE A 157 0.75 -5.65 -19.67
N SER A 158 1.23 -6.53 -20.54
CA SER A 158 1.80 -7.82 -20.12
C SER A 158 3.06 -7.66 -19.28
N ASP A 159 3.95 -6.77 -19.72
CA ASP A 159 5.18 -6.45 -18.97
C ASP A 159 4.85 -5.75 -17.64
N PHE A 160 3.84 -4.90 -17.67
CA PHE A 160 3.38 -4.15 -16.51
C PHE A 160 2.99 -5.05 -15.34
N VAL A 161 2.07 -6.01 -15.55
CA VAL A 161 1.58 -6.88 -14.46
C VAL A 161 2.73 -7.60 -13.77
N LEU A 162 3.66 -8.17 -14.54
CA LEU A 162 4.81 -8.87 -13.99
C LEU A 162 5.77 -7.93 -13.24
N ARG A 163 6.01 -6.73 -13.78
CA ARG A 163 6.91 -5.75 -13.15
C ARG A 163 6.35 -5.22 -11.86
N PHE A 164 5.06 -4.87 -11.83
CA PHE A 164 4.41 -4.38 -10.62
C PHE A 164 4.30 -5.48 -9.56
N TYR A 165 4.02 -6.69 -9.96
CA TYR A 165 4.08 -7.83 -9.06
C TYR A 165 5.46 -8.01 -8.44
N THR A 166 6.52 -7.98 -9.26
CA THR A 166 7.90 -8.09 -8.76
C THR A 166 8.26 -6.93 -7.83
N GLN A 167 7.84 -5.70 -8.15
CA GLN A 167 8.05 -4.54 -7.29
C GLN A 167 7.32 -4.73 -5.95
N HIS A 168 6.04 -5.09 -5.98
CA HIS A 168 5.20 -5.22 -4.80
C HIS A 168 5.63 -6.36 -3.87
N VAL A 169 5.95 -7.56 -4.40
CA VAL A 169 6.23 -8.72 -3.54
C VAL A 169 7.71 -8.85 -3.15
N PHE A 170 8.60 -8.18 -3.86
CA PHE A 170 10.04 -8.37 -3.67
C PHE A 170 10.81 -7.07 -3.49
N VAL A 171 10.82 -6.19 -4.49
CA VAL A 171 11.71 -5.03 -4.51
C VAL A 171 11.36 -4.04 -3.41
N LEU A 172 10.12 -3.58 -3.37
CA LEU A 172 9.69 -2.56 -2.40
C LEU A 172 9.70 -3.10 -0.96
N PRO A 173 9.23 -4.32 -0.64
CA PRO A 173 9.37 -4.87 0.70
C PRO A 173 10.81 -4.99 1.18
N ILE A 174 11.75 -5.38 0.33
CA ILE A 174 13.18 -5.43 0.68
C ILE A 174 13.73 -4.03 0.95
N VAL A 175 13.39 -3.05 0.11
CA VAL A 175 13.77 -1.64 0.32
C VAL A 175 13.18 -1.13 1.64
N MET A 176 11.91 -1.44 1.94
CA MET A 176 11.28 -1.07 3.20
C MET A 176 11.99 -1.70 4.40
N LEU A 177 12.34 -3.00 4.35
CA LEU A 177 13.08 -3.66 5.41
C LEU A 177 14.46 -3.02 5.64
N GLY A 178 15.18 -2.69 4.56
CA GLY A 178 16.46 -1.99 4.64
C GLY A 178 16.34 -0.60 5.26
N LEU A 179 15.33 0.16 4.85
CA LEU A 179 15.03 1.48 5.44
C LEU A 179 14.59 1.37 6.90
N MET A 180 13.77 0.38 7.24
CA MET A 180 13.35 0.11 8.62
C MET A 180 14.53 -0.21 9.51
N ALA A 181 15.52 -0.98 9.04
CA ALA A 181 16.72 -1.31 9.79
C ALA A 181 17.54 -0.06 10.19
N VAL A 182 17.50 0.98 9.37
CA VAL A 182 18.13 2.29 9.65
C VAL A 182 17.22 3.21 10.47
N HIS A 183 15.91 3.17 10.21
CA HIS A 183 14.91 4.07 10.79
C HIS A 183 14.54 3.69 12.23
N PHE A 184 14.56 2.38 12.58
CA PHE A 184 14.18 1.97 13.93
C PHE A 184 15.24 2.38 14.95
N PRO A 185 14.85 3.06 16.05
CA PRO A 185 15.73 3.20 17.21
C PRO A 185 16.02 1.81 17.78
N ARG A 186 17.19 1.65 18.39
CA ARG A 186 17.72 0.39 18.92
C ARG A 186 16.82 -0.33 19.94
N PHE A 187 15.73 0.28 20.37
CA PHE A 187 14.78 -0.25 21.33
C PHE A 187 13.36 -0.06 20.83
N LEU A 188 12.80 -1.13 20.25
CA LEU A 188 11.36 -1.19 20.01
C LEU A 188 10.68 -1.54 21.34
N VAL A 189 9.97 -0.59 21.92
CA VAL A 189 9.13 -0.85 23.09
C VAL A 189 7.81 -1.45 22.57
N PHE A 190 7.64 -2.75 22.74
CA PHE A 190 6.39 -3.43 22.43
C PHE A 190 5.38 -3.24 23.55
N ASP A 191 4.27 -2.56 23.24
CA ASP A 191 3.09 -2.54 24.11
C ASP A 191 2.09 -3.60 23.60
N VAL A 192 2.08 -4.77 24.23
CA VAL A 192 1.26 -5.92 23.82
C VAL A 192 -0.23 -5.57 23.70
N PRO A 193 -0.88 -4.87 24.66
CA PRO A 193 -2.28 -4.45 24.50
C PRO A 193 -2.54 -3.59 23.26
N MET A 194 -1.65 -2.67 22.91
CA MET A 194 -1.79 -1.83 21.70
C MET A 194 -1.63 -2.65 20.42
N VAL A 195 -0.66 -3.58 20.41
CA VAL A 195 -0.47 -4.53 19.29
C VAL A 195 -1.73 -5.35 19.08
N MET A 196 -2.27 -5.93 20.16
CA MET A 196 -3.49 -6.73 20.10
C MET A 196 -4.71 -5.91 19.64
N ALA A 197 -4.83 -4.66 20.08
CA ALA A 197 -5.92 -3.78 19.67
C ALA A 197 -5.88 -3.49 18.16
N VAL A 198 -4.72 -3.14 17.60
CA VAL A 198 -4.58 -2.82 16.17
C VAL A 198 -4.67 -4.08 15.32
N ALA A 199 -3.97 -5.15 15.68
CA ALA A 199 -4.08 -6.43 14.99
C ALA A 199 -5.52 -6.95 14.99
N GLY A 200 -6.18 -6.92 16.15
CA GLY A 200 -7.60 -7.28 16.28
C GLY A 200 -8.52 -6.41 15.42
N ALA A 201 -8.29 -5.09 15.40
CA ALA A 201 -9.07 -4.17 14.55
C ALA A 201 -8.92 -4.51 13.06
N ILE A 202 -7.71 -4.78 12.58
CA ILE A 202 -7.45 -5.17 11.18
C ILE A 202 -8.13 -6.51 10.85
N LEU A 203 -8.00 -7.51 11.73
CA LEU A 203 -8.62 -8.83 11.55
C LEU A 203 -10.15 -8.75 11.55
N ILE A 204 -10.73 -8.00 12.48
CA ILE A 204 -12.19 -7.79 12.54
C ILE A 204 -12.65 -7.04 11.29
N THR A 205 -11.95 -5.98 10.89
CA THR A 205 -12.30 -5.21 9.69
C THR A 205 -12.27 -6.09 8.45
N GLY A 206 -11.22 -6.91 8.28
CA GLY A 206 -11.10 -7.88 7.18
C GLY A 206 -12.17 -8.98 7.21
N GLY A 207 -12.68 -9.34 8.40
CA GLY A 207 -13.75 -10.34 8.54
C GLY A 207 -15.16 -9.79 8.30
N VAL A 208 -15.39 -8.51 8.64
CA VAL A 208 -16.74 -7.90 8.65
C VAL A 208 -17.02 -7.06 7.40
N PHE A 209 -16.02 -6.37 6.87
CA PHE A 209 -16.19 -5.45 5.76
C PHE A 209 -15.64 -6.05 4.45
N PRO A 210 -16.52 -6.56 3.58
CA PRO A 210 -16.09 -7.09 2.29
C PRO A 210 -15.52 -6.00 1.40
N VAL A 211 -14.51 -6.37 0.60
CA VAL A 211 -13.89 -5.49 -0.37
C VAL A 211 -14.32 -5.89 -1.77
N ASP A 212 -14.94 -4.95 -2.48
CA ASP A 212 -15.29 -5.12 -3.88
C ASP A 212 -14.04 -5.31 -4.74
N LEU A 213 -14.08 -6.29 -5.64
CA LEU A 213 -12.99 -6.54 -6.60
C LEU A 213 -12.99 -5.52 -7.75
N GLY A 214 -14.13 -4.89 -8.03
CA GLY A 214 -14.34 -4.06 -9.20
C GLY A 214 -14.53 -4.88 -10.47
N PHE A 215 -14.78 -4.20 -11.58
CA PHE A 215 -14.94 -4.84 -12.87
C PHE A 215 -13.58 -5.27 -13.44
N LYS A 216 -13.55 -6.45 -14.06
CA LYS A 216 -12.38 -6.91 -14.82
C LYS A 216 -12.12 -5.96 -15.98
N PHE A 217 -10.88 -5.51 -16.11
CA PHE A 217 -10.48 -4.77 -17.30
C PHE A 217 -10.59 -5.68 -18.52
N GLN A 218 -11.38 -5.25 -19.49
CA GLN A 218 -11.47 -5.91 -20.80
C GLN A 218 -10.86 -4.97 -21.82
N PRO A 219 -9.70 -5.32 -22.40
CA PRO A 219 -9.18 -4.55 -23.53
C PRO A 219 -10.17 -4.69 -24.69
N THR A 220 -11.15 -3.78 -24.73
CA THR A 220 -11.98 -3.64 -25.92
C THR A 220 -11.05 -3.31 -27.07
N VAL A 221 -10.99 -4.20 -28.08
CA VAL A 221 -10.39 -4.05 -29.43
C VAL A 221 -9.42 -2.85 -29.53
N PRO A 222 -8.23 -2.96 -30.09
CA PRO A 222 -7.21 -1.93 -29.97
C PRO A 222 -7.81 -0.55 -30.24
N VAL A 223 -8.12 0.18 -29.17
CA VAL A 223 -8.44 1.58 -29.27
C VAL A 223 -7.15 2.21 -29.73
N SER A 224 -7.09 2.44 -31.03
CA SER A 224 -6.03 3.27 -31.59
C SER A 224 -6.05 4.55 -30.79
N TYR A 225 -4.97 4.84 -30.05
CA TYR A 225 -4.82 6.05 -29.22
C TYR A 225 -4.93 7.36 -30.01
N THR A 226 -5.37 7.28 -31.30
CA THR A 226 -5.63 8.41 -32.18
C THR A 226 -6.78 9.31 -31.74
N HIS A 227 -7.60 8.88 -30.74
CA HIS A 227 -8.72 9.68 -30.24
C HIS A 227 -8.48 10.41 -28.93
N LEU A 228 -7.30 10.27 -28.31
CA LEU A 228 -6.88 11.07 -27.14
C LEU A 228 -6.06 12.32 -27.53
N THR A 229 -6.05 12.72 -28.80
CA THR A 229 -5.66 14.08 -29.11
C THR A 229 -6.81 14.99 -28.66
N LEU A 230 -6.60 15.72 -27.56
CA LEU A 230 -7.41 16.89 -27.21
C LEU A 230 -7.66 17.69 -28.49
N PRO A 231 -8.91 18.09 -28.76
CA PRO A 231 -9.17 18.97 -29.90
C PRO A 231 -8.31 20.22 -29.70
N THR A 232 -7.28 20.36 -30.52
CA THR A 232 -6.56 21.63 -30.62
C THR A 232 -7.58 22.65 -31.06
N ASN A 233 -8.03 23.52 -30.19
CA ASN A 233 -8.77 24.72 -30.55
C ASN A 233 -7.92 25.48 -31.56
N LYS A 234 -8.19 25.29 -32.84
CA LYS A 234 -7.83 26.27 -33.83
C LYS A 234 -8.79 27.46 -33.64
N ALA A 235 -8.36 28.41 -32.82
CA ALA A 235 -8.94 29.75 -32.89
C ALA A 235 -8.66 30.27 -34.28
N VAL A 236 -9.75 30.59 -35.00
CA VAL A 236 -9.76 31.44 -36.20
C VAL A 236 -9.76 32.87 -35.69
#